data_7c927209c41f63052049bef3ba2bd3c4
#
_entry.id   7c927209c41f63052049bef3ba2bd3c4
#
_cell.length_a   1.000
_cell.length_b   1.000
_cell.length_c   1.000
_cell.angle_alpha   90.00
_cell.angle_beta   90.00
_cell.angle_gamma   90.00
#
_symmetry.space_group_name_H-M   'P 1'
#
loop_
_entity.id
_entity.type
_entity.pdbx_description
1 polymer ?
#
loop_
_entity_poly.entity_id
_entity_poly.type
_entity_poly.pdbx_seq_one_letter_code
_entity_poly.pdbx_strand_id
1 'polypeptide(L)'
;IKLIRDLNEDRQINGIMIQRPLPAHLNWQEISRFITPLKNTEMISPTVLAIIELIEAAGVVLKGKEAVIIGRSDIIGRPLAMCLLDRRITVTICHTATRDLLFHTKRAEILIAAAGKPQLVKPEMVKKGSIVIDVGINKVGERIVGDVEFEGVAKKAGFISPVPGGVGPLTVVMLMRNVVNGFKSQKNKK
;
A
#
# COMPACT_ATOMS: atom_id res chain seq x y z
N ILE A 1 1.94 -5.42 25.92
CA ILE A 1 3.33 -5.87 25.68
C ILE A 1 3.51 -7.31 26.18
N LYS A 2 3.09 -7.66 27.41
CA LYS A 2 3.24 -9.02 27.97
C LYS A 2 2.70 -10.10 27.00
N LEU A 3 1.46 -9.97 26.53
CA LEU A 3 0.85 -10.90 25.58
C LEU A 3 1.72 -11.11 24.34
N ILE A 4 2.31 -10.05 23.77
CA ILE A 4 3.15 -10.16 22.57
C ILE A 4 4.44 -10.94 22.88
N ARG A 5 5.03 -10.76 24.04
CA ARG A 5 6.21 -11.53 24.48
C ARG A 5 5.87 -13.00 24.60
N ASP A 6 4.75 -13.32 25.28
CA ASP A 6 4.28 -14.70 25.43
C ASP A 6 4.04 -15.35 24.04
N LEU A 7 3.39 -14.63 23.11
CA LEU A 7 3.16 -15.10 21.73
C LEU A 7 4.47 -15.26 20.93
N ASN A 8 5.47 -14.41 21.17
CA ASN A 8 6.78 -14.55 20.53
C ASN A 8 7.49 -15.85 20.95
N GLU A 9 7.36 -16.25 22.21
CA GLU A 9 8.01 -17.44 22.77
C GLU A 9 7.25 -18.73 22.43
N ASP A 10 5.95 -18.66 22.20
CA ASP A 10 5.12 -19.81 21.88
C ASP A 10 5.48 -20.39 20.50
N ARG A 11 6.00 -21.62 20.50
CA ARG A 11 6.41 -22.33 19.27
C ARG A 11 5.25 -22.75 18.37
N GLN A 12 4.02 -22.74 18.86
CA GLN A 12 2.82 -23.05 18.07
C GLN A 12 2.32 -21.83 17.29
N ILE A 13 2.72 -20.64 17.67
CA ILE A 13 2.36 -19.39 17.01
C ILE A 13 3.38 -19.06 15.92
N ASN A 14 2.93 -19.05 14.66
CA ASN A 14 3.78 -18.80 13.50
C ASN A 14 3.68 -17.36 12.97
N GLY A 15 2.67 -16.60 13.36
CA GLY A 15 2.47 -15.23 12.93
C GLY A 15 1.65 -14.43 13.92
N ILE A 16 2.00 -13.15 14.08
CA ILE A 16 1.31 -12.20 14.96
C ILE A 16 0.91 -11.01 14.10
N MET A 17 -0.37 -10.65 14.15
CA MET A 17 -0.93 -9.45 13.54
C MET A 17 -1.64 -8.62 14.61
N ILE A 18 -1.46 -7.30 14.55
CA ILE A 18 -2.17 -6.36 15.42
C ILE A 18 -3.27 -5.70 14.59
N GLN A 19 -4.52 -6.13 14.80
CA GLN A 19 -5.67 -5.57 14.09
C GLN A 19 -5.88 -4.09 14.44
N ARG A 20 -6.06 -3.27 13.44
CA ARG A 20 -6.38 -1.83 13.55
C ARG A 20 -7.85 -1.56 13.20
N PRO A 21 -8.49 -0.50 13.77
CA PRO A 21 -7.90 0.51 14.65
C PRO A 21 -7.68 0.03 16.08
N LEU A 22 -6.64 0.56 16.75
CA LEU A 22 -6.42 0.36 18.18
C LEU A 22 -7.13 1.45 18.99
N PRO A 23 -7.46 1.19 20.29
CA PRO A 23 -7.87 2.23 21.22
C PRO A 23 -6.85 3.38 21.25
N ALA A 24 -7.34 4.62 21.44
CA ALA A 24 -6.54 5.85 21.32
C ALA A 24 -5.30 5.93 22.24
N HIS A 25 -5.32 5.21 23.38
CA HIS A 25 -4.19 5.15 24.30
C HIS A 25 -3.09 4.16 23.90
N LEU A 26 -3.27 3.40 22.81
CA LEU A 26 -2.31 2.41 22.31
C LEU A 26 -1.70 2.89 21.00
N ASN A 27 -0.37 2.96 20.96
CA ASN A 27 0.37 3.31 19.76
C ASN A 27 0.79 2.03 19.02
N TRP A 28 0.24 1.82 17.81
CA TRP A 28 0.54 0.64 17.00
C TRP A 28 2.05 0.53 16.66
N GLN A 29 2.70 1.65 16.33
CA GLN A 29 4.12 1.67 15.94
C GLN A 29 5.03 1.25 17.10
N GLU A 30 4.68 1.65 18.32
CA GLU A 30 5.42 1.23 19.52
C GLU A 30 5.18 -0.25 19.85
N ILE A 31 3.93 -0.68 19.79
CA ILE A 31 3.54 -2.05 20.15
C ILE A 31 4.09 -3.05 19.14
N SER A 32 4.03 -2.75 17.85
CA SER A 32 4.48 -3.65 16.77
C SER A 32 5.98 -3.95 16.83
N ARG A 33 6.79 -3.07 17.41
CA ARG A 33 8.25 -3.28 17.60
C ARG A 33 8.57 -4.45 18.53
N PHE A 34 7.63 -4.86 19.37
CA PHE A 34 7.81 -6.01 20.25
C PHE A 34 7.54 -7.35 19.56
N ILE A 35 6.97 -7.36 18.36
CA ILE A 35 6.78 -8.59 17.58
C ILE A 35 8.14 -8.98 16.98
N THR A 36 8.56 -10.22 17.20
CA THR A 36 9.79 -10.72 16.58
C THR A 36 9.68 -10.71 15.05
N PRO A 37 10.73 -10.33 14.29
CA PRO A 37 10.66 -10.20 12.84
C PRO A 37 10.12 -11.46 12.14
N LEU A 38 10.46 -12.65 12.64
CA LEU A 38 10.00 -13.93 12.06
C LEU A 38 8.51 -14.20 12.23
N LYS A 39 7.88 -13.56 13.22
CA LYS A 39 6.43 -13.69 13.48
C LYS A 39 5.63 -12.46 13.06
N ASN A 40 6.31 -11.38 12.64
CA ASN A 40 5.63 -10.17 12.21
C ASN A 40 5.06 -10.34 10.79
N THR A 41 3.76 -10.56 10.68
CA THR A 41 3.06 -10.72 9.41
C THR A 41 2.90 -9.42 8.63
N GLU A 42 3.18 -8.27 9.27
CA GLU A 42 3.10 -6.93 8.70
C GLU A 42 4.48 -6.23 8.62
N MET A 43 5.59 -6.97 8.65
CA MET A 43 6.94 -6.40 8.54
C MET A 43 7.10 -5.59 7.25
N ILE A 44 6.51 -6.08 6.14
CA ILE A 44 6.17 -5.26 4.98
C ILE A 44 4.65 -5.22 4.92
N SER A 45 4.08 -4.01 4.91
CA SER A 45 2.63 -3.83 4.88
C SER A 45 1.98 -4.66 3.75
N PRO A 46 0.99 -5.51 4.05
CA PRO A 46 0.27 -6.27 3.02
C PRO A 46 -0.32 -5.39 1.93
N THR A 47 -0.77 -4.17 2.28
CA THR A 47 -1.28 -3.19 1.31
C THR A 47 -0.17 -2.71 0.36
N VAL A 48 1.04 -2.49 0.87
CA VAL A 48 2.20 -2.13 0.01
C VAL A 48 2.51 -3.26 -0.95
N LEU A 49 2.52 -4.50 -0.48
CA LEU A 49 2.73 -5.67 -1.34
C LEU A 49 1.64 -5.81 -2.40
N ALA A 50 0.37 -5.58 -2.04
CA ALA A 50 -0.75 -5.58 -2.98
C ALA A 50 -0.60 -4.52 -4.08
N ILE A 51 -0.16 -3.32 -3.72
CA ILE A 51 0.12 -2.24 -4.68
C ILE A 51 1.23 -2.66 -5.66
N ILE A 52 2.32 -3.24 -5.15
CA ILE A 52 3.44 -3.70 -5.97
C ILE A 52 2.99 -4.79 -6.95
N GLU A 53 2.24 -5.79 -6.49
CA GLU A 53 1.69 -6.85 -7.35
C GLU A 53 0.83 -6.27 -8.48
N LEU A 54 -0.02 -5.29 -8.21
CA LEU A 54 -0.84 -4.63 -9.23
C LEU A 54 0.02 -3.84 -10.23
N ILE A 55 1.07 -3.16 -9.79
CA ILE A 55 2.00 -2.46 -10.66
C ILE A 55 2.74 -3.44 -11.57
N GLU A 56 3.20 -4.57 -11.01
CA GLU A 56 3.90 -5.62 -11.76
C GLU A 56 2.96 -6.33 -12.75
N ALA A 57 1.67 -6.52 -12.37
CA ALA A 57 0.64 -7.11 -13.23
C ALA A 57 0.31 -6.24 -14.47
N ALA A 58 0.66 -4.95 -14.47
CA ALA A 58 0.53 -4.12 -15.67
C ALA A 58 1.48 -4.54 -16.82
N GLY A 59 2.43 -5.43 -16.58
CA GLY A 59 3.26 -6.08 -17.60
C GLY A 59 4.27 -5.15 -18.30
N VAL A 60 4.60 -4.00 -17.70
CA VAL A 60 5.53 -3.02 -18.26
C VAL A 60 6.89 -3.03 -17.58
N VAL A 61 7.93 -2.60 -18.29
CA VAL A 61 9.26 -2.40 -17.68
C VAL A 61 9.19 -1.24 -16.69
N LEU A 62 9.47 -1.53 -15.42
CA LEU A 62 9.36 -0.57 -14.33
C LEU A 62 10.62 0.27 -14.12
N LYS A 63 11.79 -0.29 -14.41
CA LYS A 63 13.10 0.36 -14.24
C LYS A 63 13.15 1.70 -14.98
N GLY A 64 13.51 2.76 -14.25
CA GLY A 64 13.67 4.11 -14.79
C GLY A 64 12.37 4.91 -14.92
N LYS A 65 11.21 4.31 -14.59
CA LYS A 65 9.93 5.03 -14.59
C LYS A 65 9.83 6.06 -13.47
N GLU A 66 8.96 7.05 -13.69
CA GLU A 66 8.59 8.04 -12.67
C GLU A 66 7.30 7.64 -11.96
N ALA A 67 7.38 7.43 -10.65
CA ALA A 67 6.23 7.19 -9.79
C ALA A 67 5.91 8.41 -8.94
N VAL A 68 4.62 8.71 -8.81
CA VAL A 68 4.10 9.71 -7.87
C VAL A 68 3.15 9.04 -6.90
N ILE A 69 3.42 9.20 -5.61
CA ILE A 69 2.57 8.71 -4.53
C ILE A 69 1.87 9.91 -3.89
N ILE A 70 0.54 9.94 -3.91
CA ILE A 70 -0.26 10.94 -3.19
C ILE A 70 -0.61 10.37 -1.82
N GLY A 71 0.10 10.81 -0.80
CA GLY A 71 -0.01 10.33 0.58
C GLY A 71 1.33 9.91 1.17
N ARG A 72 1.61 10.34 2.41
CA ARG A 72 2.89 10.12 3.10
C ARG A 72 2.76 9.34 4.40
N SER A 73 1.74 8.49 4.51
CA SER A 73 1.52 7.70 5.73
C SER A 73 2.67 6.73 5.99
N ASP A 74 2.90 6.43 7.27
CA ASP A 74 3.91 5.46 7.70
C ASP A 74 3.57 4.02 7.31
N ILE A 75 2.29 3.78 6.98
CA ILE A 75 1.78 2.43 6.69
C ILE A 75 1.83 2.13 5.18
N ILE A 76 1.66 3.15 4.33
CA ILE A 76 1.57 2.97 2.87
C ILE A 76 2.58 3.86 2.14
N GLY A 77 2.47 5.19 2.23
CA GLY A 77 3.23 6.08 1.36
C GLY A 77 4.75 5.95 1.49
N ARG A 78 5.26 6.03 2.72
CA ARG A 78 6.71 5.91 2.98
C ARG A 78 7.26 4.51 2.67
N PRO A 79 6.70 3.40 3.18
CA PRO A 79 7.24 2.08 2.87
C PRO A 79 7.09 1.71 1.40
N LEU A 80 6.03 2.16 0.72
CA LEU A 80 5.87 1.96 -0.70
C LEU A 80 6.97 2.66 -1.50
N ALA A 81 7.34 3.88 -1.14
CA ALA A 81 8.43 4.60 -1.80
C ALA A 81 9.74 3.81 -1.74
N MET A 82 10.08 3.22 -0.59
CA MET A 82 11.28 2.37 -0.47
C MET A 82 11.20 1.15 -1.38
N CYS A 83 10.06 0.46 -1.41
CA CYS A 83 9.87 -0.69 -2.29
C CYS A 83 9.98 -0.36 -3.79
N LEU A 84 9.55 0.85 -4.19
CA LEU A 84 9.67 1.32 -5.57
C LEU A 84 11.12 1.71 -5.91
N LEU A 85 11.85 2.34 -4.98
CA LEU A 85 13.28 2.65 -5.15
C LEU A 85 14.12 1.38 -5.35
N ASP A 86 13.85 0.31 -4.60
CA ASP A 86 14.51 -0.99 -4.77
C ASP A 86 14.29 -1.57 -6.19
N ARG A 87 13.21 -1.20 -6.84
CA ARG A 87 12.88 -1.56 -8.24
C ARG A 87 13.45 -0.58 -9.28
N ARG A 88 14.31 0.34 -8.83
CA ARG A 88 14.95 1.39 -9.65
C ARG A 88 13.93 2.32 -10.33
N ILE A 89 12.86 2.64 -9.62
CA ILE A 89 11.84 3.62 -10.00
C ILE A 89 12.17 4.95 -9.32
N THR A 90 12.07 6.08 -10.05
CA THR A 90 12.17 7.41 -9.47
C THR A 90 10.88 7.76 -8.75
N VAL A 91 10.93 8.18 -7.48
CA VAL A 91 9.74 8.38 -6.65
C VAL A 91 9.59 9.81 -6.17
N THR A 92 8.40 10.36 -6.36
CA THR A 92 7.97 11.61 -5.74
C THR A 92 6.82 11.32 -4.78
N ILE A 93 6.91 11.79 -3.53
CA ILE A 93 5.80 11.72 -2.56
C ILE A 93 5.15 13.10 -2.45
N CYS A 94 3.86 13.15 -2.74
CA CYS A 94 3.02 14.34 -2.57
C CYS A 94 2.17 14.23 -1.29
N HIS A 95 1.90 15.36 -0.66
CA HIS A 95 1.13 15.46 0.58
C HIS A 95 0.36 16.78 0.65
N THR A 96 -0.36 17.03 1.72
CA THR A 96 -1.22 18.23 1.88
C THR A 96 -0.51 19.56 1.74
N ALA A 97 0.81 19.62 1.95
CA ALA A 97 1.63 20.82 1.77
C ALA A 97 2.32 20.89 0.40
N THR A 98 2.07 19.94 -0.50
CA THR A 98 2.60 19.99 -1.87
C THR A 98 1.90 21.11 -2.64
N ARG A 99 2.68 22.07 -3.17
CA ARG A 99 2.11 23.30 -3.77
C ARG A 99 1.39 23.05 -5.08
N ASP A 100 1.99 22.35 -6.02
CA ASP A 100 1.40 22.05 -7.33
C ASP A 100 1.28 20.54 -7.54
N LEU A 101 0.20 19.96 -7.01
CA LEU A 101 -0.07 18.54 -7.14
C LEU A 101 -0.21 18.12 -8.61
N LEU A 102 -0.83 18.97 -9.43
CA LEU A 102 -1.06 18.72 -10.85
C LEU A 102 0.25 18.59 -11.63
N PHE A 103 1.23 19.44 -11.34
CA PHE A 103 2.57 19.37 -11.95
C PHE A 103 3.22 18.00 -11.70
N HIS A 104 3.14 17.50 -10.49
CA HIS A 104 3.72 16.20 -10.13
C HIS A 104 2.97 15.04 -10.79
N THR A 105 1.65 15.04 -10.71
CA THR A 105 0.84 13.90 -11.16
C THR A 105 0.80 13.75 -12.68
N LYS A 106 0.80 14.85 -13.45
CA LYS A 106 0.78 14.80 -14.93
C LYS A 106 1.99 14.11 -15.56
N ARG A 107 3.12 14.09 -14.86
CA ARG A 107 4.35 13.44 -15.37
C ARG A 107 4.47 11.98 -14.94
N ALA A 108 3.66 11.54 -13.97
CA ALA A 108 3.70 10.20 -13.41
C ALA A 108 3.39 9.13 -14.45
N GLU A 109 4.31 8.20 -14.63
CA GLU A 109 4.06 6.95 -15.38
C GLU A 109 3.39 5.90 -14.50
N ILE A 110 3.58 6.02 -13.17
CA ILE A 110 2.93 5.23 -12.14
C ILE A 110 2.38 6.22 -11.11
N LEU A 111 1.06 6.32 -11.00
CA LEU A 111 0.38 7.18 -10.05
C LEU A 111 -0.32 6.34 -8.98
N ILE A 112 0.03 6.57 -7.72
CA ILE A 112 -0.58 5.88 -6.59
C ILE A 112 -1.37 6.90 -5.75
N ALA A 113 -2.67 6.72 -5.65
CA ALA A 113 -3.57 7.55 -4.87
C ALA A 113 -3.84 6.90 -3.51
N ALA A 114 -3.27 7.45 -2.44
CA ALA A 114 -3.38 6.97 -1.06
C ALA A 114 -3.57 8.14 -0.08
N ALA A 115 -4.42 9.10 -0.45
CA ALA A 115 -4.69 10.33 0.29
C ALA A 115 -5.86 10.19 1.28
N GLY A 116 -6.73 9.18 1.10
CA GLY A 116 -7.98 9.03 1.85
C GLY A 116 -8.97 10.18 1.57
N LYS A 117 -8.98 10.70 0.34
CA LYS A 117 -9.85 11.78 -0.10
C LYS A 117 -10.63 11.35 -1.33
N PRO A 118 -11.97 11.24 -1.25
CA PRO A 118 -12.79 10.75 -2.35
C PRO A 118 -12.53 11.50 -3.65
N GLN A 119 -12.27 10.78 -4.73
CA GLN A 119 -12.15 11.31 -6.09
C GLN A 119 -11.23 12.54 -6.22
N LEU A 120 -10.16 12.58 -5.43
CA LEU A 120 -9.14 13.64 -5.48
C LEU A 120 -8.45 13.69 -6.84
N VAL A 121 -8.13 12.51 -7.41
CA VAL A 121 -7.44 12.39 -8.70
C VAL A 121 -8.44 12.46 -9.82
N LYS A 122 -8.32 13.50 -10.65
CA LYS A 122 -9.16 13.74 -11.81
C LYS A 122 -8.44 13.37 -13.12
N PRO A 123 -9.16 13.18 -14.25
CA PRO A 123 -8.56 12.82 -15.54
C PRO A 123 -7.45 13.77 -16.00
N GLU A 124 -7.57 15.07 -15.75
CA GLU A 124 -6.56 16.06 -16.10
C GLU A 124 -5.23 15.91 -15.35
N MET A 125 -5.27 15.22 -14.19
CA MET A 125 -4.09 14.94 -13.35
C MET A 125 -3.29 13.73 -13.81
N VAL A 126 -3.82 12.94 -14.74
CA VAL A 126 -3.24 11.65 -15.12
C VAL A 126 -2.55 11.74 -16.47
N LYS A 127 -1.34 11.19 -16.58
CA LYS A 127 -0.63 11.02 -17.86
C LYS A 127 -1.32 9.93 -18.69
N LYS A 128 -1.50 10.15 -19.99
CA LYS A 128 -2.07 9.14 -20.88
C LYS A 128 -1.19 7.87 -20.90
N GLY A 129 -1.83 6.71 -20.75
CA GLY A 129 -1.15 5.42 -20.75
C GLY A 129 -0.43 5.05 -19.45
N SER A 130 -0.56 5.86 -18.37
CA SER A 130 0.06 5.57 -17.07
C SER A 130 -0.63 4.43 -16.35
N ILE A 131 0.08 3.85 -15.37
CA ILE A 131 -0.47 2.92 -14.39
C ILE A 131 -1.03 3.74 -13.24
N VAL A 132 -2.31 3.55 -12.89
CA VAL A 132 -2.98 4.24 -11.79
C VAL A 132 -3.44 3.21 -10.75
N ILE A 133 -2.93 3.33 -9.54
CA ILE A 133 -3.32 2.46 -8.41
C ILE A 133 -4.09 3.30 -7.40
N ASP A 134 -5.36 2.97 -7.24
CA ASP A 134 -6.23 3.59 -6.25
C ASP A 134 -6.24 2.76 -4.97
N VAL A 135 -5.76 3.35 -3.89
CA VAL A 135 -5.66 2.75 -2.54
C VAL A 135 -6.75 3.30 -1.62
N GLY A 136 -7.45 4.34 -2.07
CA GLY A 136 -8.48 5.00 -1.28
C GLY A 136 -9.65 4.06 -0.96
N ILE A 137 -10.14 4.12 0.27
CA ILE A 137 -11.39 3.48 0.70
C ILE A 137 -12.19 4.54 1.44
N ASN A 138 -13.10 5.18 0.73
CA ASN A 138 -13.90 6.27 1.26
C ASN A 138 -15.38 5.90 1.22
N LYS A 139 -16.09 6.09 2.33
CA LYS A 139 -17.53 5.91 2.37
C LYS A 139 -18.21 7.23 2.02
N VAL A 140 -18.94 7.24 0.91
CA VAL A 140 -19.77 8.39 0.46
C VAL A 140 -21.23 7.93 0.37
N GLY A 141 -22.03 8.32 1.35
CA GLY A 141 -23.35 7.75 1.55
C GLY A 141 -23.27 6.25 1.84
N GLU A 142 -23.92 5.43 1.02
CA GLU A 142 -23.87 3.96 1.13
C GLU A 142 -22.81 3.32 0.22
N ARG A 143 -22.10 4.10 -0.58
CA ARG A 143 -21.13 3.60 -1.55
C ARG A 143 -19.71 3.73 -1.03
N ILE A 144 -18.88 2.76 -1.42
CA ILE A 144 -17.42 2.83 -1.25
C ILE A 144 -16.84 3.37 -2.57
N VAL A 145 -16.04 4.43 -2.47
CA VAL A 145 -15.33 5.04 -3.59
C VAL A 145 -13.85 5.20 -3.28
N GLY A 146 -13.02 5.21 -4.31
CA GLY A 146 -11.60 5.44 -4.19
C GLY A 146 -11.21 6.92 -4.12
N ASP A 147 -9.91 7.15 -4.12
CA ASP A 147 -9.31 8.49 -4.24
C ASP A 147 -9.27 8.97 -5.70
N VAL A 148 -9.56 8.09 -6.66
CA VAL A 148 -9.54 8.39 -8.11
C VAL A 148 -10.97 8.49 -8.66
N GLU A 149 -11.22 9.47 -9.52
CA GLU A 149 -12.43 9.54 -10.34
C GLU A 149 -12.30 8.50 -11.46
N PHE A 150 -12.84 7.30 -11.19
CA PHE A 150 -12.55 6.09 -11.94
C PHE A 150 -12.93 6.17 -13.42
N GLU A 151 -14.14 6.61 -13.74
CA GLU A 151 -14.68 6.54 -15.11
C GLU A 151 -13.89 7.39 -16.12
N GLY A 152 -13.54 8.60 -15.74
CA GLY A 152 -12.77 9.51 -16.59
C GLY A 152 -11.30 9.12 -16.66
N VAL A 153 -10.71 8.70 -15.53
CA VAL A 153 -9.32 8.27 -15.48
C VAL A 153 -9.12 6.95 -16.25
N ALA A 154 -10.06 6.01 -16.20
CA ALA A 154 -9.99 4.75 -16.93
C ALA A 154 -9.91 4.93 -18.46
N LYS A 155 -10.50 6.01 -19.00
CA LYS A 155 -10.40 6.34 -20.44
C LYS A 155 -9.01 6.84 -20.85
N LYS A 156 -8.16 7.18 -19.88
CA LYS A 156 -6.85 7.82 -20.09
C LYS A 156 -5.68 6.96 -19.64
N ALA A 157 -5.83 6.24 -18.55
CA ALA A 157 -4.84 5.32 -18.01
C ALA A 157 -4.63 4.11 -18.92
N GLY A 158 -3.43 3.54 -18.91
CA GLY A 158 -3.14 2.25 -19.53
C GLY A 158 -3.52 1.07 -18.64
N PHE A 159 -3.47 1.30 -17.32
CA PHE A 159 -3.90 0.35 -16.31
C PHE A 159 -4.47 1.13 -15.11
N ILE A 160 -5.57 0.66 -14.55
CA ILE A 160 -6.17 1.26 -13.35
C ILE A 160 -6.77 0.19 -12.44
N SER A 161 -6.51 0.30 -11.14
CA SER A 161 -7.17 -0.56 -10.15
C SER A 161 -8.53 -0.01 -9.75
N PRO A 162 -9.60 -0.83 -9.73
CA PRO A 162 -10.92 -0.38 -9.28
C PRO A 162 -11.02 -0.28 -7.75
N VAL A 163 -11.98 0.53 -7.26
CA VAL A 163 -12.41 0.54 -5.87
C VAL A 163 -13.95 0.50 -5.82
N PRO A 164 -14.53 -0.56 -5.22
CA PRO A 164 -13.90 -1.76 -4.65
C PRO A 164 -13.37 -2.75 -5.70
N GLY A 165 -12.59 -3.74 -5.26
CA GLY A 165 -12.17 -4.87 -6.10
C GLY A 165 -10.68 -4.86 -6.52
N GLY A 166 -9.93 -3.78 -6.24
CA GLY A 166 -8.50 -3.66 -6.55
C GLY A 166 -7.58 -4.03 -5.38
N VAL A 167 -6.98 -3.04 -4.75
CA VAL A 167 -5.98 -3.21 -3.68
C VAL A 167 -6.55 -3.94 -2.45
N GLY A 168 -7.81 -3.68 -2.09
CA GLY A 168 -8.42 -4.24 -0.88
C GLY A 168 -8.38 -5.76 -0.81
N PRO A 169 -9.02 -6.51 -1.73
CA PRO A 169 -8.99 -7.97 -1.75
C PRO A 169 -7.57 -8.53 -1.82
N LEU A 170 -6.69 -7.91 -2.60
CA LEU A 170 -5.31 -8.35 -2.74
C LEU A 170 -4.50 -8.15 -1.45
N THR A 171 -4.81 -7.13 -0.64
CA THR A 171 -4.22 -6.93 0.69
C THR A 171 -4.42 -8.16 1.58
N VAL A 172 -5.61 -8.77 1.54
CA VAL A 172 -5.89 -10.00 2.32
C VAL A 172 -5.02 -11.16 1.83
N VAL A 173 -4.89 -11.34 0.52
CA VAL A 173 -4.03 -12.38 -0.07
C VAL A 173 -2.56 -12.17 0.34
N MET A 174 -2.08 -10.91 0.32
CA MET A 174 -0.71 -10.60 0.73
C MET A 174 -0.46 -10.86 2.22
N LEU A 175 -1.45 -10.60 3.06
CA LEU A 175 -1.35 -10.95 4.48
C LEU A 175 -1.19 -12.47 4.66
N MET A 176 -2.00 -13.27 3.98
CA MET A 176 -1.87 -14.74 4.02
C MET A 176 -0.51 -15.21 3.50
N ARG A 177 -0.02 -14.60 2.40
CA ARG A 177 1.33 -14.86 1.88
C ARG A 177 2.42 -14.56 2.91
N ASN A 178 2.30 -13.46 3.64
CA ASN A 178 3.25 -13.11 4.71
C ASN A 178 3.26 -14.15 5.83
N VAL A 179 2.10 -14.65 6.26
CA VAL A 179 1.99 -15.72 7.27
C VAL A 179 2.70 -16.97 6.80
N VAL A 180 2.44 -17.42 5.56
CA VAL A 180 3.09 -18.61 4.98
C VAL A 180 4.61 -18.43 4.88
N ASN A 181 5.08 -17.25 4.45
CA ASN A 181 6.50 -16.96 4.35
C ASN A 181 7.18 -16.93 5.73
N GLY A 182 6.53 -16.35 6.74
CA GLY A 182 6.97 -16.37 8.13
C GLY A 182 7.16 -17.80 8.66
N PHE A 183 6.16 -18.65 8.43
CA PHE A 183 6.22 -20.07 8.80
C PHE A 183 7.38 -20.80 8.11
N LYS A 184 7.55 -20.65 6.79
CA LYS A 184 8.66 -21.26 6.05
C LYS A 184 10.02 -20.81 6.58
N SER A 185 10.18 -19.51 6.87
CA SER A 185 11.42 -18.95 7.39
C SER A 185 11.77 -19.46 8.79
N GLN A 186 10.76 -19.76 9.61
CA GLN A 186 10.96 -20.37 10.94
C GLN A 186 11.40 -21.84 10.85
N LYS A 187 10.88 -22.59 9.87
CA LYS A 187 11.29 -24.00 9.65
C LYS A 187 12.73 -24.14 9.13
N ASN A 188 13.17 -23.24 8.27
CA ASN A 188 14.50 -23.28 7.66
C ASN A 188 15.62 -22.86 8.63
N LYS A 189 15.31 -22.40 9.85
CA LYS A 189 16.27 -22.05 10.90
C LYS A 189 16.46 -23.16 11.94
N LYS A 190 15.81 -24.31 11.76
CA LYS A 190 16.04 -25.55 12.52
C LYS A 190 16.93 -26.49 11.74
#